data_5c0059778a04c857bf2f643662cfccf4
#
_entry.id   5c0059778a04c857bf2f643662cfccf4
#
_cell.length_a   1.000
_cell.length_b   1.000
_cell.length_c   1.000
_cell.angle_alpha   90.00
_cell.angle_beta   90.00
_cell.angle_gamma   90.00
#
_symmetry.space_group_name_H-M   'P 1'
#
loop_
_entity.id
_entity.type
_entity.pdbx_description
1 polymer ?
#
loop_
_entity_poly.entity_id
_entity_poly.type
_entity_poly.pdbx_seq_one_letter_code
_entity_poly.pdbx_strand_id
1 'polypeptide(L)'
;MKFLVLLLSLFLISCGCKKYASDYSCSYVINGANYDVFYYKDVMPDSSYDGKWIGNTKGLRSCKNLAESYALQINEDWNDRSYICMLIEDGKNQEKHRLLE
;
A
#
# COMPACT_ATOMS: atom_id res chain seq x y z
N MET A 1 -35.91 -4.67 17.82
CA MET A 1 -35.50 -3.51 17.01
C MET A 1 -34.08 -3.08 17.27
N LYS A 2 -33.63 -3.04 18.50
CA LYS A 2 -32.25 -2.69 18.82
C LYS A 2 -31.24 -3.65 18.22
N PHE A 3 -31.62 -4.91 18.06
CA PHE A 3 -30.72 -5.93 17.48
C PHE A 3 -30.42 -5.69 16.00
N LEU A 4 -31.39 -5.19 15.25
CA LEU A 4 -31.19 -4.92 13.82
C LEU A 4 -30.18 -3.79 13.61
N VAL A 5 -30.24 -2.75 14.43
CA VAL A 5 -29.33 -1.62 14.35
C VAL A 5 -27.91 -2.05 14.69
N LEU A 6 -27.74 -2.90 15.70
CA LEU A 6 -26.44 -3.44 16.09
C LEU A 6 -25.83 -4.30 14.99
N LEU A 7 -26.65 -5.15 14.36
CA LEU A 7 -26.18 -6.00 13.27
C LEU A 7 -25.73 -5.19 12.06
N LEU A 8 -26.44 -4.13 11.72
CA LEU A 8 -26.05 -3.24 10.63
C LEU A 8 -24.73 -2.53 10.94
N SER A 9 -24.56 -2.10 12.17
CA SER A 9 -23.31 -1.47 12.59
C SER A 9 -22.11 -2.42 12.49
N LEU A 10 -22.31 -3.68 12.87
CA LEU A 10 -21.27 -4.69 12.75
C LEU A 10 -20.88 -4.96 11.30
N PHE A 11 -21.86 -4.99 10.40
CA PHE A 11 -21.59 -5.15 8.97
C PHE A 11 -20.73 -4.02 8.42
N LEU A 12 -21.01 -2.78 8.82
CA LEU A 12 -20.25 -1.63 8.36
C LEU A 12 -18.81 -1.66 8.87
N ILE A 13 -18.59 -2.15 10.09
CA ILE A 13 -17.27 -2.22 10.71
C ILE A 13 -16.41 -3.31 10.07
N SER A 14 -17.03 -4.41 9.61
CA SER A 14 -16.32 -5.56 9.07
C SER A 14 -15.89 -5.40 7.62
N CYS A 15 -16.26 -4.29 6.93
CA CYS A 15 -15.90 -4.08 5.53
C CYS A 15 -14.54 -3.42 5.42
N GLY A 16 -13.54 -4.17 4.96
CA GLY A 16 -12.26 -3.63 4.57
C GLY A 16 -12.34 -2.91 3.23
N CYS A 17 -11.20 -2.58 2.64
CA CYS A 17 -11.13 -1.94 1.34
C CYS A 17 -11.05 -2.99 0.24
N LYS A 18 -12.14 -3.23 -0.46
CA LYS A 18 -12.21 -4.25 -1.50
C LYS A 18 -11.28 -3.95 -2.67
N LYS A 19 -11.15 -2.67 -3.04
CA LYS A 19 -10.29 -2.25 -4.14
C LYS A 19 -8.86 -2.71 -3.95
N TYR A 20 -8.40 -2.72 -2.71
CA TYR A 20 -7.03 -3.11 -2.37
C TYR A 20 -6.95 -4.46 -1.68
N ALA A 21 -8.05 -5.19 -1.61
CA ALA A 21 -8.10 -6.47 -0.89
C ALA A 21 -7.55 -6.34 0.53
N SER A 22 -7.87 -5.24 1.19
CA SER A 22 -7.32 -4.89 2.50
C SER A 22 -8.34 -5.13 3.61
N ASP A 23 -7.83 -5.51 4.77
CA ASP A 23 -8.64 -5.60 5.99
C ASP A 23 -8.87 -4.23 6.62
N TYR A 24 -8.14 -3.20 6.17
CA TYR A 24 -8.27 -1.83 6.66
C TYR A 24 -9.19 -1.02 5.76
N SER A 25 -9.73 0.08 6.28
CA SER A 25 -10.60 0.97 5.49
C SER A 25 -9.84 1.56 4.31
N CYS A 26 -10.59 1.90 3.24
CA CYS A 26 -9.97 2.52 2.07
C CYS A 26 -9.30 3.85 2.42
N SER A 27 -9.91 4.65 3.28
CA SER A 27 -9.33 5.91 3.71
C SER A 27 -7.98 5.69 4.40
N TYR A 28 -7.89 4.68 5.25
CA TYR A 28 -6.63 4.35 5.91
C TYR A 28 -5.58 3.86 4.92
N VAL A 29 -5.97 2.91 4.06
CA VAL A 29 -5.06 2.34 3.06
C VAL A 29 -4.51 3.41 2.13
N ILE A 30 -5.39 4.30 1.66
CA ILE A 30 -5.00 5.31 0.65
C ILE A 30 -4.27 6.49 1.28
N ASN A 31 -4.71 6.94 2.46
CA ASN A 31 -4.26 8.22 3.01
C ASN A 31 -3.56 8.14 4.36
N GLY A 32 -3.85 7.13 5.17
CA GLY A 32 -3.44 7.13 6.58
C GLY A 32 -2.37 6.13 6.96
N ALA A 33 -2.23 5.05 6.21
CA ALA A 33 -1.30 3.99 6.58
C ALA A 33 0.15 4.39 6.35
N ASN A 34 1.03 3.84 7.17
CA ASN A 34 2.47 3.96 6.96
C ASN A 34 2.94 2.87 6.02
N TYR A 35 3.75 3.25 5.05
CA TYR A 35 4.28 2.32 4.07
C TYR A 35 5.79 2.38 4.00
N ASP A 36 6.43 1.23 4.07
CA ASP A 36 7.81 1.08 3.62
C ASP A 36 7.79 0.94 2.11
N VAL A 37 8.61 1.72 1.42
CA VAL A 37 8.66 1.74 -0.03
C VAL A 37 9.85 0.94 -0.50
N PHE A 38 9.58 -0.08 -1.32
CA PHE A 38 10.63 -0.89 -1.93
C PHE A 38 10.63 -0.64 -3.43
N TYR A 39 11.83 -0.44 -3.97
CA TYR A 39 12.03 -0.25 -5.40
C TYR A 39 12.78 -1.43 -5.99
N TYR A 40 12.33 -1.89 -7.14
CA TYR A 40 12.91 -3.00 -7.86
C TYR A 40 13.46 -2.49 -9.17
N LYS A 41 14.79 -2.48 -9.29
CA LYS A 41 15.43 -2.14 -10.56
C LYS A 41 15.01 -3.22 -11.57
N ASP A 42 14.63 -2.80 -12.77
CA ASP A 42 13.92 -3.66 -13.72
C ASP A 42 12.58 -4.10 -13.14
N VAL A 43 11.71 -4.65 -13.95
CA VAL A 43 10.41 -5.10 -13.48
C VAL A 43 10.58 -6.28 -12.54
N MET A 44 9.99 -6.19 -11.35
CA MET A 44 10.10 -7.22 -10.33
C MET A 44 9.58 -8.58 -10.84
N PRO A 45 10.38 -9.64 -10.80
CA PRO A 45 9.88 -10.98 -10.99
C PRO A 45 9.06 -11.44 -9.77
N ASP A 46 8.17 -12.40 -9.96
CA ASP A 46 7.22 -12.84 -8.95
C ASP A 46 7.86 -13.32 -7.65
N SER A 47 9.06 -13.86 -7.73
CA SER A 47 9.77 -14.43 -6.59
C SER A 47 10.87 -13.53 -6.03
N SER A 48 10.91 -12.26 -6.45
CA SER A 48 12.02 -11.39 -6.07
C SER A 48 11.89 -10.85 -4.66
N TYR A 49 12.98 -10.96 -3.91
CA TYR A 49 13.16 -10.29 -2.63
C TYR A 49 14.22 -9.20 -2.71
N ASP A 50 14.64 -8.86 -3.91
CA ASP A 50 15.77 -7.94 -4.14
C ASP A 50 15.35 -6.48 -4.17
N GLY A 51 14.14 -6.17 -3.75
CA GLY A 51 13.69 -4.81 -3.64
C GLY A 51 14.53 -4.01 -2.67
N LYS A 52 14.89 -2.81 -3.10
CA LYS A 52 15.64 -1.88 -2.24
C LYS A 52 14.67 -1.02 -1.45
N TRP A 53 14.82 -1.01 -0.13
CA TRP A 53 14.08 -0.09 0.71
C TRP A 53 14.56 1.34 0.43
N ILE A 54 13.65 2.23 0.07
CA ILE A 54 14.01 3.61 -0.30
C ILE A 54 13.38 4.65 0.62
N GLY A 55 12.53 4.24 1.54
CA GLY A 55 11.98 5.18 2.51
C GLY A 55 10.67 4.70 3.11
N ASN A 56 10.11 5.55 3.95
CA ASN A 56 8.82 5.33 4.59
C ASN A 56 7.94 6.54 4.30
N THR A 57 6.70 6.30 3.93
CA THR A 57 5.76 7.36 3.60
C THR A 57 4.40 7.08 4.22
N LYS A 58 3.56 8.08 4.25
CA LYS A 58 2.19 7.96 4.70
C LYS A 58 1.26 8.07 3.49
N GLY A 59 0.46 7.03 3.28
CA GLY A 59 -0.47 6.95 2.17
C GLY A 59 0.14 6.43 0.88
N LEU A 60 -0.73 5.89 0.01
CA LEU A 60 -0.28 5.26 -1.24
C LEU A 60 0.25 6.27 -2.26
N ARG A 61 -0.34 7.47 -2.32
CA ARG A 61 0.13 8.51 -3.24
C ARG A 61 1.56 8.89 -2.94
N SER A 62 1.89 9.11 -1.68
CA SER A 62 3.25 9.44 -1.27
C SER A 62 4.22 8.31 -1.55
N CYS A 63 3.78 7.06 -1.37
CA CYS A 63 4.60 5.91 -1.69
C CYS A 63 4.96 5.88 -3.18
N LYS A 64 3.97 6.04 -4.05
CA LYS A 64 4.21 6.08 -5.50
C LYS A 64 5.11 7.25 -5.87
N ASN A 65 4.86 8.43 -5.31
CA ASN A 65 5.66 9.62 -5.61
C ASN A 65 7.13 9.42 -5.23
N LEU A 66 7.39 8.80 -4.09
CA LEU A 66 8.76 8.49 -3.69
C LEU A 66 9.43 7.54 -4.68
N ALA A 67 8.70 6.50 -5.10
CA ALA A 67 9.22 5.53 -6.07
C ALA A 67 9.53 6.19 -7.42
N GLU A 68 8.65 7.06 -7.90
CA GLU A 68 8.87 7.79 -9.15
C GLU A 68 10.09 8.71 -9.05
N SER A 69 10.23 9.42 -7.93
CA SER A 69 11.39 10.29 -7.69
C SER A 69 12.69 9.49 -7.67
N TYR A 70 12.65 8.31 -7.06
CA TYR A 70 13.82 7.45 -7.01
C TYR A 70 14.21 6.96 -8.41
N ALA A 71 13.23 6.57 -9.24
CA ALA A 71 13.49 6.17 -10.62
C ALA A 71 14.17 7.28 -11.41
N LEU A 72 13.71 8.53 -11.25
CA LEU A 72 14.34 9.68 -11.87
C LEU A 72 15.78 9.87 -11.39
N GLN A 73 16.00 9.70 -10.10
CA GLN A 73 17.30 9.89 -9.49
C GLN A 73 18.35 8.91 -10.03
N ILE A 74 17.93 7.68 -10.33
CA ILE A 74 18.81 6.63 -10.88
C ILE A 74 18.76 6.54 -12.40
N ASN A 75 18.08 7.48 -13.07
CA ASN A 75 17.92 7.52 -14.52
C ASN A 75 17.28 6.26 -15.10
N GLU A 76 16.29 5.72 -14.41
CA GLU A 76 15.54 4.56 -14.87
C GLU A 76 14.18 5.01 -15.37
N ASP A 77 13.70 4.39 -16.47
CA ASP A 77 12.36 4.65 -16.97
C ASP A 77 11.32 4.18 -15.95
N TRP A 78 10.32 5.02 -15.71
CA TRP A 78 9.28 4.68 -14.75
C TRP A 78 8.46 3.48 -15.22
N ASN A 79 8.19 2.57 -14.29
CA ASN A 79 7.29 1.44 -14.51
C ASN A 79 6.49 1.21 -13.23
N ASP A 80 5.17 1.18 -13.35
CA ASP A 80 4.27 0.98 -12.21
C ASP A 80 4.51 -0.35 -11.47
N ARG A 81 5.22 -1.28 -12.09
CA ARG A 81 5.53 -2.59 -11.50
C ARG A 81 6.87 -2.62 -10.78
N SER A 82 7.57 -1.48 -10.75
CA SER A 82 8.91 -1.41 -10.15
C SER A 82 8.90 -1.01 -8.68
N TYR A 83 7.75 -0.92 -8.04
CA TYR A 83 7.69 -0.57 -6.63
C TYR A 83 6.62 -1.36 -5.88
N ILE A 84 6.80 -1.44 -4.58
CA ILE A 84 5.81 -2.01 -3.66
C ILE A 84 5.71 -1.10 -2.44
N CYS A 85 4.48 -0.86 -2.01
CA CYS A 85 4.18 -0.17 -0.77
C CYS A 85 3.83 -1.23 0.28
N MET A 86 4.69 -1.41 1.27
CA MET A 86 4.46 -2.37 2.34
C MET A 86 3.79 -1.67 3.51
N LEU A 87 2.52 -1.99 3.76
CA LEU A 87 1.78 -1.41 4.88
C LEU A 87 2.35 -1.94 6.19
N ILE A 88 2.73 -1.01 7.06
CA ILE A 88 3.30 -1.32 8.36
C ILE A 88 2.30 -0.94 9.46
N GLU A 89 2.03 -1.88 10.34
CA GLU A 89 1.19 -1.64 11.51
C GLU A 89 1.86 -2.27 12.71
N ASP A 90 2.03 -1.49 13.78
CA ASP A 90 2.71 -1.94 15.00
C ASP A 90 4.10 -2.52 14.75
N GLY A 91 4.83 -1.94 13.80
CA GLY A 91 6.16 -2.39 13.42
C GLY A 91 6.22 -3.66 12.61
N LYS A 92 5.06 -4.16 12.16
CA LYS A 92 4.99 -5.41 11.41
C LYS A 92 4.47 -5.16 9.99
N ASN A 93 5.04 -5.90 9.04
CA ASN A 93 4.55 -5.90 7.65
C ASN A 93 3.20 -6.60 7.60
N GLN A 94 2.19 -5.92 7.05
CA GLN A 94 0.84 -6.44 6.99
C GLN A 94 0.39 -6.76 5.58
N GLU A 95 0.51 -5.78 4.67
CA GLU A 95 -0.06 -5.90 3.33
C GLU A 95 0.84 -5.22 2.32
N LYS A 96 0.84 -5.75 1.09
CA LYS A 96 1.56 -5.14 -0.03
C LYS A 96 0.57 -4.46 -0.94
N HIS A 97 0.84 -3.21 -1.28
CA HIS A 97 -0.06 -2.44 -2.14
C HIS A 97 0.70 -1.64 -3.19
N ARG A 98 -0.02 -1.27 -4.25
CA ARG A 98 0.37 -0.25 -5.22
C ARG A 98 -0.82 0.66 -5.41
N LEU A 99 -0.56 1.94 -5.71
CA LEU A 99 -1.65 2.85 -5.97
C LEU A 99 -2.37 2.45 -7.26
N LEU A 100 -3.67 2.22 -7.15
CA LEU A 100 -4.53 1.89 -8.29
C LEU A 100 -5.28 3.16 -8.71
N GLU A 101 -5.07 3.60 -9.92
CA GLU A 101 -5.72 4.79 -10.48
C GLU A 101 -6.72 4.45 -11.57
#